data_17480563a98972e0c1e0af84139a6dc0
#
_entry.id   17480563a98972e0c1e0af84139a6dc0
#
_cell.length_a   1.000
_cell.length_b   1.000
_cell.length_c   1.000
_cell.angle_alpha   90.00
_cell.angle_beta   90.00
_cell.angle_gamma   90.00
#
_symmetry.space_group_name_H-M   'P 1'
#
loop_
_entity.id
_entity.type
_entity.pdbx_description
1 polymer ?
#
loop_
_entity_poly.entity_id
_entity_poly.type
_entity_poly.pdbx_seq_one_letter_code
_entity_poly.pdbx_strand_id
1 'polypeptide(L)'
;VTRLGGVRYDGSALPIEEALITAASRLGREGGSPTHIFTDYTSYANLEKALGSKVMYDKVKASDADVGFTALTLNGPAGAMRVIPDVNCQPNVAWMLQLDTWSLNSLGAAPHILDLDGNRMLREASADAYEIRVGFYGNIACNAPGWNARVALA
;
A
#
# COMPACT_ATOMS: atom_id res chain seq x y z
N VAL A 1 -5.12 -18.28 -15.30
CA VAL A 1 -5.48 -18.10 -13.87
C VAL A 1 -4.53 -17.15 -13.14
N THR A 2 -3.44 -16.73 -13.78
CA THR A 2 -2.43 -15.81 -13.19
C THR A 2 -2.93 -14.37 -12.97
N ARG A 3 -3.96 -13.94 -13.69
CA ARG A 3 -4.53 -12.57 -13.56
C ARG A 3 -5.18 -12.30 -12.20
N LEU A 4 -5.70 -13.32 -11.53
CA LEU A 4 -6.32 -13.18 -10.21
C LEU A 4 -5.32 -13.17 -9.05
N GLY A 5 -4.08 -13.59 -9.29
CA GLY A 5 -3.05 -13.66 -8.25
C GLY A 5 -2.17 -12.43 -8.12
N GLY A 6 -2.39 -11.40 -8.95
CA GLY A 6 -1.48 -10.26 -9.06
C GLY A 6 -0.14 -10.64 -9.73
N VAL A 7 0.66 -9.62 -10.04
CA VAL A 7 1.99 -9.82 -10.62
C VAL A 7 3.00 -10.01 -9.50
N ARG A 8 3.76 -11.09 -9.56
CA ARG A 8 4.90 -11.34 -8.67
C ARG A 8 6.17 -11.28 -9.50
N TYR A 9 7.04 -10.36 -9.15
CA TYR A 9 8.30 -10.18 -9.84
C TYR A 9 9.47 -10.32 -8.87
N ASP A 10 10.42 -11.16 -9.22
CA ASP A 10 11.69 -11.28 -8.51
C ASP A 10 12.72 -10.39 -9.22
N GLY A 11 13.06 -9.29 -8.56
CA GLY A 11 14.07 -8.32 -8.98
C GLY A 11 15.31 -8.34 -8.09
N SER A 12 15.45 -9.35 -7.21
CA SER A 12 16.54 -9.41 -6.23
C SER A 12 17.95 -9.48 -6.83
N ALA A 13 18.06 -9.89 -8.10
CA ALA A 13 19.32 -9.92 -8.84
C ALA A 13 19.63 -8.62 -9.60
N LEU A 14 18.75 -7.63 -9.56
CA LEU A 14 18.86 -6.36 -10.27
C LEU A 14 19.01 -5.18 -9.32
N PRO A 15 19.64 -4.08 -9.78
CA PRO A 15 19.56 -2.82 -9.06
C PRO A 15 18.10 -2.42 -8.81
N ILE A 16 17.83 -1.81 -7.67
CA ILE A 16 16.46 -1.51 -7.21
C ILE A 16 15.66 -0.68 -8.23
N GLU A 17 16.30 0.29 -8.88
CA GLU A 17 15.68 1.14 -9.90
C GLU A 17 15.27 0.32 -11.14
N GLU A 18 16.15 -0.57 -11.61
CA GLU A 18 15.88 -1.44 -12.77
C GLU A 18 14.78 -2.45 -12.45
N ALA A 19 14.78 -3.01 -11.24
CA ALA A 19 13.74 -3.92 -10.78
C ALA A 19 12.37 -3.26 -10.82
N LEU A 20 12.26 -2.03 -10.31
CA LEU A 20 11.00 -1.28 -10.30
C LEU A 20 10.54 -0.88 -11.70
N ILE A 21 11.43 -0.40 -12.56
CA ILE A 21 11.10 -0.03 -13.95
C ILE A 21 10.64 -1.27 -14.76
N THR A 22 11.34 -2.39 -14.58
CA THR A 22 10.97 -3.66 -15.24
C THR A 22 9.61 -4.16 -14.77
N ALA A 23 9.33 -4.08 -13.46
CA ALA A 23 8.03 -4.43 -12.91
C ALA A 23 6.92 -3.53 -13.45
N ALA A 24 7.15 -2.21 -13.51
CA ALA A 24 6.21 -1.25 -14.11
C ALA A 24 5.91 -1.56 -15.58
N SER A 25 6.94 -1.94 -16.35
CA SER A 25 6.77 -2.36 -17.74
C SER A 25 5.89 -3.60 -17.88
N ARG A 26 6.05 -4.58 -16.98
CA ARG A 26 5.19 -5.78 -16.96
C ARG A 26 3.74 -5.43 -16.64
N LEU A 27 3.51 -4.57 -15.64
CA LEU A 27 2.18 -4.09 -15.29
C LEU A 27 1.51 -3.34 -16.45
N GLY A 28 2.27 -2.46 -17.15
CA GLY A 28 1.77 -1.75 -18.32
C GLY A 28 1.35 -2.70 -19.45
N ARG A 29 2.04 -3.82 -19.63
CA ARG A 29 1.64 -4.84 -20.63
C ARG A 29 0.32 -5.54 -20.28
N GLU A 30 -0.01 -5.65 -18.99
CA GLU A 30 -1.30 -6.19 -18.52
C GLU A 30 -2.41 -5.13 -18.50
N GLY A 31 -2.10 -3.89 -18.89
CA GLY A 31 -3.04 -2.77 -18.91
C GLY A 31 -3.11 -2.01 -17.58
N GLY A 32 -2.23 -2.31 -16.61
CA GLY A 32 -2.16 -1.60 -15.33
C GLY A 32 -1.37 -0.31 -15.43
N SER A 33 -1.75 0.67 -14.63
CA SER A 33 -1.05 1.94 -14.46
C SER A 33 -0.85 2.20 -12.95
N PRO A 34 0.18 1.58 -12.34
CA PRO A 34 0.43 1.76 -10.91
C PRO A 34 0.73 3.23 -10.61
N THR A 35 0.12 3.74 -9.55
CA THR A 35 0.24 5.13 -9.11
C THR A 35 1.15 5.27 -7.89
N HIS A 36 1.23 4.21 -7.07
CA HIS A 36 1.97 4.23 -5.81
C HIS A 36 2.86 3.00 -5.66
N ILE A 37 4.02 3.22 -5.06
CA ILE A 37 4.97 2.18 -4.66
C ILE A 37 5.17 2.29 -3.15
N PHE A 38 4.84 1.26 -2.40
CA PHE A 38 5.10 1.17 -0.97
C PHE A 38 6.29 0.25 -0.73
N THR A 39 7.23 0.70 0.09
CA THR A 39 8.45 -0.05 0.42
C THR A 39 8.90 0.23 1.85
N ASP A 40 9.78 -0.61 2.38
CA ASP A 40 10.40 -0.38 3.67
C ASP A 40 11.40 0.78 3.63
N TYR A 41 11.75 1.33 4.80
CA TYR A 41 12.66 2.47 4.91
C TYR A 41 14.05 2.19 4.36
N THR A 42 14.56 0.96 4.53
CA THR A 42 15.90 0.59 4.05
C THR A 42 15.96 0.56 2.53
N SER A 43 14.97 -0.07 1.90
CA SER A 43 14.85 -0.11 0.43
C SER A 43 14.60 1.29 -0.14
N TYR A 44 13.82 2.13 0.56
CA TYR A 44 13.63 3.53 0.15
C TYR A 44 14.96 4.30 0.17
N ALA A 45 15.75 4.19 1.25
CA ALA A 45 17.06 4.83 1.34
C ALA A 45 18.05 4.31 0.28
N ASN A 46 17.99 3.01 -0.05
CA ASN A 46 18.80 2.44 -1.12
C ASN A 46 18.38 2.99 -2.49
N LEU A 47 17.09 3.17 -2.73
CA LEU A 47 16.58 3.80 -3.94
C LEU A 47 17.03 5.26 -4.05
N GLU A 48 16.95 6.05 -2.97
CA GLU A 48 17.47 7.42 -2.94
C GLU A 48 18.95 7.49 -3.30
N LYS A 49 19.77 6.60 -2.73
CA LYS A 49 21.21 6.53 -3.02
C LYS A 49 21.47 6.14 -4.48
N ALA A 50 20.70 5.19 -5.04
CA ALA A 50 20.84 4.73 -6.41
C ALA A 50 20.48 5.83 -7.43
N LEU A 51 19.43 6.59 -7.14
CA LEU A 51 18.99 7.68 -8.01
C LEU A 51 19.90 8.93 -7.91
N GLY A 52 20.49 9.18 -6.75
CA GLY A 52 21.43 10.28 -6.51
C GLY A 52 20.92 11.63 -7.02
N SER A 53 21.73 12.31 -7.84
CA SER A 53 21.40 13.64 -8.41
C SER A 53 20.34 13.63 -9.52
N LYS A 54 19.84 12.45 -9.92
CA LYS A 54 18.81 12.31 -10.96
C LYS A 54 17.38 12.42 -10.39
N VAL A 55 17.26 12.52 -9.09
CA VAL A 55 15.95 12.58 -8.43
C VAL A 55 15.37 13.97 -8.48
N MET A 56 14.21 14.11 -9.10
CA MET A 56 13.38 15.31 -8.94
C MET A 56 12.52 15.13 -7.69
N TYR A 57 12.82 15.92 -6.66
CA TYR A 57 12.01 16.00 -5.45
C TYR A 57 10.78 16.87 -5.73
N ASP A 58 9.63 16.27 -5.82
CA ASP A 58 8.37 17.01 -5.93
C ASP A 58 7.94 17.42 -4.51
N LYS A 59 8.04 18.72 -4.22
CA LYS A 59 7.53 19.29 -2.97
C LYS A 59 6.01 19.35 -3.05
N VAL A 60 5.34 18.35 -2.53
CA VAL A 60 3.90 18.42 -2.34
C VAL A 60 3.62 19.47 -1.25
N LYS A 61 3.14 20.64 -1.65
CA LYS A 61 2.59 21.61 -0.73
C LYS A 61 1.29 21.03 -0.17
N ALA A 62 1.35 20.44 1.04
CA ALA A 62 0.16 20.24 1.82
C ALA A 62 -0.25 21.64 2.34
N SER A 63 -1.42 22.13 1.95
CA SER A 63 -2.00 23.33 2.54
C SER A 63 -2.14 23.10 4.04
N ASP A 64 -1.53 23.97 4.83
CA ASP A 64 -1.65 24.17 6.28
C ASP A 64 -0.88 23.28 7.27
N ALA A 65 0.00 22.38 6.85
CA ALA A 65 1.01 21.86 7.76
C ALA A 65 2.34 21.76 7.01
N ASP A 66 3.31 22.53 7.46
CA ASP A 66 4.67 22.61 6.91
C ASP A 66 5.49 21.35 7.30
N VAL A 67 4.91 20.19 7.09
CA VAL A 67 5.58 18.89 7.20
C VAL A 67 5.97 18.51 5.78
N GLY A 68 7.20 18.86 5.43
CA GLY A 68 7.76 18.55 4.12
C GLY A 68 7.91 17.05 3.91
N PHE A 69 6.88 16.38 3.42
CA PHE A 69 7.01 15.06 2.83
C PHE A 69 7.62 15.22 1.44
N THR A 70 8.90 14.97 1.33
CA THR A 70 9.57 14.85 0.04
C THR A 70 9.14 13.51 -0.53
N ALA A 71 8.23 13.49 -1.48
CA ALA A 71 7.84 12.27 -2.16
C ALA A 71 8.79 12.02 -3.33
N LEU A 72 9.41 10.85 -3.34
CA LEU A 72 10.17 10.38 -4.49
C LEU A 72 9.19 9.92 -5.57
N THR A 73 9.34 10.46 -6.80
CA THR A 73 8.52 10.05 -7.94
C THR A 73 9.39 9.33 -8.96
N LEU A 74 9.03 8.10 -9.28
CA LEU A 74 9.66 7.29 -10.30
C LEU A 74 8.82 7.36 -11.58
N ASN A 75 9.39 7.84 -12.69
CA ASN A 75 8.73 7.84 -13.97
C ASN A 75 9.03 6.52 -14.70
N GLY A 76 8.00 5.71 -14.85
CA GLY A 76 8.08 4.45 -15.59
C GLY A 76 7.27 4.46 -16.88
N PRO A 77 7.34 3.39 -17.68
CA PRO A 77 6.61 3.30 -18.95
C PRO A 77 5.09 3.31 -18.78
N ALA A 78 4.58 3.01 -17.59
CA ALA A 78 3.15 3.02 -17.25
C ALA A 78 2.69 4.34 -16.60
N GLY A 79 3.56 5.35 -16.50
CA GLY A 79 3.28 6.65 -15.88
C GLY A 79 4.18 6.97 -14.70
N ALA A 80 3.85 8.05 -14.00
CA ALA A 80 4.56 8.49 -12.80
C ALA A 80 4.04 7.74 -11.58
N MET A 81 4.94 7.18 -10.80
CA MET A 81 4.63 6.41 -9.59
C MET A 81 5.26 7.09 -8.38
N ARG A 82 4.47 7.35 -7.36
CA ARG A 82 4.92 7.93 -6.11
C ARG A 82 5.47 6.84 -5.19
N VAL A 83 6.71 6.98 -4.74
CA VAL A 83 7.32 6.04 -3.79
C VAL A 83 7.09 6.55 -2.37
N ILE A 84 6.54 5.68 -1.53
CA ILE A 84 6.18 5.98 -0.14
C ILE A 84 6.83 4.95 0.77
N PRO A 85 7.67 5.37 1.72
CA PRO A 85 8.19 4.46 2.74
C PRO A 85 7.10 4.17 3.78
N ASP A 86 6.96 2.89 4.16
CA ASP A 86 6.01 2.45 5.18
C ASP A 86 6.69 1.45 6.13
N VAL A 87 6.55 1.68 7.44
CA VAL A 87 7.12 0.83 8.49
C VAL A 87 6.56 -0.59 8.48
N ASN A 88 5.33 -0.76 7.98
CA ASN A 88 4.66 -2.07 7.91
C ASN A 88 5.01 -2.88 6.66
N CYS A 89 5.75 -2.29 5.72
CA CYS A 89 6.23 -3.03 4.56
C CYS A 89 7.29 -4.05 4.95
N GLN A 90 7.22 -5.22 4.32
CA GLN A 90 8.23 -6.25 4.49
C GLN A 90 9.58 -5.77 3.96
N PRO A 91 10.70 -6.08 4.65
CA PRO A 91 12.04 -5.78 4.15
C PRO A 91 12.26 -6.36 2.75
N ASN A 92 12.97 -5.61 1.92
CA ASN A 92 13.31 -5.99 0.54
C ASN A 92 12.10 -6.33 -0.35
N VAL A 93 10.98 -5.68 -0.08
CA VAL A 93 9.76 -5.83 -0.91
C VAL A 93 9.20 -4.46 -1.26
N ALA A 94 8.86 -4.29 -2.53
CA ALA A 94 8.08 -3.15 -2.99
C ALA A 94 6.70 -3.61 -3.48
N TRP A 95 5.67 -2.89 -3.05
CA TRP A 95 4.30 -3.07 -3.50
C TRP A 95 3.94 -1.96 -4.47
N MET A 96 3.75 -2.31 -5.74
CA MET A 96 3.31 -1.39 -6.77
C MET A 96 1.81 -1.49 -6.91
N LEU A 97 1.10 -0.44 -6.53
CA LEU A 97 -0.36 -0.47 -6.42
C LEU A 97 -1.00 0.59 -7.30
N GLN A 98 -2.06 0.18 -7.96
CA GLN A 98 -3.04 1.06 -8.58
C GLN A 98 -4.20 1.21 -7.59
N LEU A 99 -4.21 2.30 -6.81
CA LEU A 99 -5.08 2.45 -5.64
C LEU A 99 -6.58 2.50 -5.98
N ASP A 100 -6.95 2.96 -7.16
CA ASP A 100 -8.34 2.99 -7.63
C ASP A 100 -8.96 1.59 -7.84
N THR A 101 -8.13 0.54 -7.89
CA THR A 101 -8.57 -0.84 -7.97
C THR A 101 -8.88 -1.47 -6.60
N TRP A 102 -8.58 -0.77 -5.51
CA TRP A 102 -8.76 -1.25 -4.15
C TRP A 102 -9.96 -0.60 -3.49
N SER A 103 -10.74 -1.38 -2.78
CA SER A 103 -11.89 -0.93 -2.02
C SER A 103 -11.91 -1.56 -0.63
N LEU A 104 -12.26 -0.77 0.38
CA LEU A 104 -12.57 -1.26 1.71
C LEU A 104 -14.08 -1.46 1.82
N ASN A 105 -14.52 -2.71 1.88
CA ASN A 105 -15.90 -3.07 2.07
C ASN A 105 -16.16 -3.33 3.55
N SER A 106 -17.12 -2.66 4.13
CA SER A 106 -17.50 -2.82 5.53
C SER A 106 -18.97 -3.13 5.68
N LEU A 107 -19.31 -3.93 6.68
CA LEU A 107 -20.69 -4.28 7.05
C LEU A 107 -21.35 -3.21 7.93
N GLY A 108 -20.72 -2.10 8.17
CA GLY A 108 -21.21 -1.02 9.00
C GLY A 108 -20.25 0.16 9.01
N ALA A 109 -20.54 1.13 9.87
CA ALA A 109 -19.67 2.26 10.09
C ALA A 109 -18.28 1.82 10.61
N ALA A 110 -17.35 2.77 10.68
CA ALA A 110 -16.06 2.64 11.37
C ALA A 110 -16.24 1.97 12.76
N PRO A 111 -15.18 1.56 13.46
CA PRO A 111 -15.32 0.85 14.73
C PRO A 111 -16.42 1.42 15.61
N HIS A 112 -17.40 0.59 15.95
CA HIS A 112 -18.59 1.00 16.68
C HIS A 112 -18.92 -0.03 17.77
N ILE A 113 -19.72 0.39 18.75
CA ILE A 113 -20.21 -0.52 19.78
C ILE A 113 -21.17 -1.51 19.12
N LEU A 114 -20.87 -2.80 19.27
CA LEU A 114 -21.69 -3.87 18.71
C LEU A 114 -22.99 -4.00 19.50
N ASP A 115 -24.10 -3.96 18.77
CA ASP A 115 -25.46 -4.15 19.29
C ASP A 115 -26.05 -5.37 18.58
N LEU A 116 -25.62 -6.57 19.01
CA LEU A 116 -26.01 -7.80 18.34
C LEU A 116 -27.40 -8.31 18.81
N ASP A 117 -27.81 -7.96 20.03
CA ASP A 117 -29.04 -8.44 20.65
C ASP A 117 -29.92 -7.29 21.20
N GLY A 118 -29.77 -6.07 20.67
CA GLY A 118 -30.43 -4.88 21.19
C GLY A 118 -29.80 -4.33 22.47
N ASN A 119 -28.74 -4.98 22.98
CA ASN A 119 -28.03 -4.58 24.19
C ASN A 119 -26.61 -4.13 23.86
N ARG A 120 -26.32 -2.85 24.07
CA ARG A 120 -24.98 -2.27 23.91
C ARG A 120 -24.03 -2.60 25.06
N MET A 121 -24.58 -2.98 26.20
CA MET A 121 -23.85 -3.36 27.40
C MET A 121 -24.34 -4.71 27.86
N LEU A 122 -23.42 -5.65 27.99
CA LEU A 122 -23.73 -6.98 28.53
C LEU A 122 -23.31 -7.01 30.00
N ARG A 123 -24.22 -7.43 30.88
CA ARG A 123 -23.87 -7.64 32.26
C ARG A 123 -23.11 -8.96 32.40
N GLU A 124 -21.98 -8.93 33.09
CA GLU A 124 -21.20 -10.12 33.37
C GLU A 124 -21.90 -10.95 34.47
N ALA A 125 -22.04 -12.27 34.24
CA ALA A 125 -22.77 -13.14 35.15
C ALA A 125 -22.01 -13.44 36.45
N SER A 126 -20.70 -13.27 36.47
CA SER A 126 -19.81 -13.64 37.58
C SER A 126 -19.25 -12.46 38.37
N ALA A 127 -19.47 -11.22 37.88
CA ALA A 127 -18.98 -10.01 38.51
C ALA A 127 -19.99 -8.86 38.36
N ASP A 128 -19.90 -7.87 39.25
CA ASP A 128 -20.69 -6.63 39.13
C ASP A 128 -20.01 -5.69 38.11
N ALA A 129 -19.99 -6.13 36.85
CA ALA A 129 -19.34 -5.45 35.75
C ALA A 129 -20.19 -5.46 34.48
N TYR A 130 -19.91 -4.51 33.58
CA TYR A 130 -20.52 -4.47 32.26
C TYR A 130 -19.44 -4.64 31.20
N GLU A 131 -19.71 -5.47 30.21
CA GLU A 131 -18.88 -5.65 29.02
C GLU A 131 -19.43 -4.80 27.87
N ILE A 132 -18.57 -3.97 27.27
CA ILE A 132 -18.87 -3.21 26.05
C ILE A 132 -18.03 -3.81 24.94
N ARG A 133 -18.67 -4.27 23.87
CA ARG A 133 -17.98 -4.84 22.70
C ARG A 133 -17.87 -3.81 21.61
N VAL A 134 -16.64 -3.50 21.21
CA VAL A 134 -16.35 -2.67 20.06
C VAL A 134 -15.85 -3.55 18.93
N GLY A 135 -16.41 -3.41 17.76
CA GLY A 135 -16.03 -4.21 16.61
C GLY A 135 -16.10 -3.47 15.30
N PHE A 136 -15.40 -4.01 14.32
CA PHE A 136 -15.44 -3.59 12.94
C PHE A 136 -15.35 -4.81 12.04
N TYR A 137 -16.32 -4.96 11.15
CA TYR A 137 -16.34 -6.01 10.15
C TYR A 137 -16.04 -5.38 8.79
N GLY A 138 -14.83 -5.54 8.34
CA GLY A 138 -14.40 -5.00 7.05
C GLY A 138 -13.44 -5.95 6.35
N ASN A 139 -13.41 -5.86 5.03
CA ASN A 139 -12.48 -6.59 4.19
C ASN A 139 -12.00 -5.71 3.04
N ILE A 140 -10.75 -5.89 2.65
CA ILE A 140 -10.16 -5.20 1.50
C ILE A 140 -10.36 -6.08 0.28
N ALA A 141 -10.93 -5.50 -0.78
CA ALA A 141 -11.09 -6.14 -2.07
C ALA A 141 -10.26 -5.44 -3.14
N CYS A 142 -9.76 -6.20 -4.10
CA CYS A 142 -9.07 -5.69 -5.27
C CYS A 142 -9.81 -6.17 -6.52
N ASN A 143 -10.29 -5.24 -7.33
CA ASN A 143 -11.06 -5.54 -8.55
C ASN A 143 -10.15 -5.95 -9.71
N ALA A 144 -8.91 -5.51 -9.75
CA ALA A 144 -7.94 -5.80 -10.80
C ALA A 144 -6.58 -6.22 -10.22
N PRO A 145 -6.45 -7.43 -9.65
CA PRO A 145 -5.19 -7.87 -9.06
C PRO A 145 -4.01 -7.89 -10.04
N GLY A 146 -4.25 -8.17 -11.32
CA GLY A 146 -3.23 -8.18 -12.38
C GLY A 146 -2.60 -6.80 -12.67
N TRP A 147 -3.19 -5.71 -12.20
CA TRP A 147 -2.68 -4.35 -12.31
C TRP A 147 -1.81 -3.93 -11.12
N ASN A 148 -1.64 -4.83 -10.18
CA ASN A 148 -0.86 -4.63 -8.98
C ASN A 148 0.28 -5.65 -8.92
N ALA A 149 1.44 -5.24 -8.39
CA ALA A 149 2.60 -6.11 -8.30
C ALA A 149 3.24 -6.11 -6.92
N ARG A 150 3.77 -7.29 -6.56
CA ARG A 150 4.74 -7.47 -5.49
C ARG A 150 6.10 -7.70 -6.13
N VAL A 151 7.06 -6.86 -5.82
CA VAL A 151 8.44 -6.91 -6.33
C VAL A 151 9.36 -7.30 -5.18
N ALA A 152 10.13 -8.38 -5.35
CA ALA A 152 11.23 -8.67 -4.45
C ALA A 152 12.43 -7.82 -4.88
N LEU A 153 13.09 -7.19 -3.91
CA LEU A 153 14.27 -6.33 -4.08
C LEU A 153 15.52 -7.03 -3.52
N ALA A 154 16.69 -6.51 -3.87
CA ALA A 154 17.97 -7.01 -3.36
C ALA A 154 18.17 -6.69 -1.87
#